data_a45cf13f6fe52053be396d7a13019ea6
#
_entry.id   a45cf13f6fe52053be396d7a13019ea6
#
_cell.length_a   1.000
_cell.length_b   1.000
_cell.length_c   1.000
_cell.angle_alpha   90.00
_cell.angle_beta   90.00
_cell.angle_gamma   90.00
#
_symmetry.space_group_name_H-M   'P 1'
#
loop_
_entity.id
_entity.type
_entity.pdbx_description
1 polymer ?
#
loop_
_entity_poly.entity_id
_entity_poly.type
_entity_poly.pdbx_seq_one_letter_code
_entity_poly.pdbx_strand_id
1 'polypeptide(L)'
;VTAFFCVLSAANAQQADEAADTVVVAGKSGSGASGGRATYRGTIEDYTIDELTLALPGGGRRRFAVERIVEVQTTYTQSQQQAERLYESGDYAAAVVLYGKALDQESRRWARRRIIERMVRCYRALGQYARGGEAFLLLARDGSTSIDFACMPLAWTPQAPSADLQRAAQNWITRDDLPGAVLLGASHLLSVRRPVAMVRLKYLAAAGDGPVSRLAQAQLWRAEEGVASDEELAARETAIEAMPERLRGGPYYVLGQARAARGHRERAALAWLRVPILHGDDPRLAAMALFDAGHAMEKLGRAEESKIMYSELIQKYPHATAAGEARRRMQQKDR
;
A
#
# COMPACT_ATOMS: atom_id res chain seq x y z
N VAL A 1 -33.69 19.52 -49.67
CA VAL A 1 -33.56 19.62 -48.21
C VAL A 1 -33.53 18.20 -47.64
N THR A 2 -32.49 17.39 -47.88
CA THR A 2 -32.35 16.07 -47.20
C THR A 2 -30.92 15.50 -47.31
N ALA A 3 -29.91 16.31 -47.06
CA ALA A 3 -28.53 15.79 -47.08
C ALA A 3 -27.65 16.28 -45.91
N PHE A 4 -28.20 16.94 -44.86
CA PHE A 4 -27.40 17.56 -43.81
C PHE A 4 -27.46 16.82 -42.45
N PHE A 5 -28.25 15.75 -42.33
CA PHE A 5 -28.45 15.06 -41.05
C PHE A 5 -27.58 13.81 -40.85
N CYS A 6 -26.92 13.27 -41.87
CA CYS A 6 -26.11 12.05 -41.74
C CYS A 6 -24.63 12.29 -41.37
N VAL A 7 -24.07 13.50 -41.56
CA VAL A 7 -22.66 13.75 -41.29
C VAL A 7 -22.39 14.06 -39.83
N LEU A 8 -23.34 14.65 -39.12
CA LEU A 8 -23.20 14.95 -37.69
C LEU A 8 -23.31 13.70 -36.80
N SER A 9 -24.02 12.66 -37.24
CA SER A 9 -24.14 11.40 -36.47
C SER A 9 -22.87 10.55 -36.55
N ALA A 10 -22.14 10.57 -37.68
CA ALA A 10 -20.89 9.80 -37.81
C ALA A 10 -19.72 10.45 -37.06
N ALA A 11 -19.62 11.79 -37.05
CA ALA A 11 -18.59 12.50 -36.30
C ALA A 11 -18.76 12.36 -34.77
N ASN A 12 -20.00 12.38 -34.28
CA ASN A 12 -20.28 12.15 -32.86
C ASN A 12 -20.04 10.68 -32.44
N ALA A 13 -20.30 9.71 -33.31
CA ALA A 13 -20.02 8.31 -33.04
C ALA A 13 -18.51 8.03 -33.02
N GLN A 14 -17.74 8.67 -33.88
CA GLN A 14 -16.29 8.52 -33.94
C GLN A 14 -15.58 9.22 -32.80
N GLN A 15 -16.05 10.41 -32.36
CA GLN A 15 -15.55 11.07 -31.15
C GLN A 15 -15.94 10.34 -29.85
N ALA A 16 -17.10 9.68 -29.82
CA ALA A 16 -17.49 8.85 -28.68
C ALA A 16 -16.68 7.55 -28.59
N ASP A 17 -16.17 7.02 -29.73
CA ASP A 17 -15.36 5.80 -29.76
C ASP A 17 -13.89 6.08 -29.36
N GLU A 18 -13.37 7.29 -29.63
CA GLU A 18 -12.02 7.72 -29.18
C GLU A 18 -11.92 8.01 -27.68
N ALA A 19 -13.05 8.28 -27.02
CA ALA A 19 -13.10 8.60 -25.57
C ALA A 19 -13.50 7.40 -24.69
N ALA A 20 -13.77 6.23 -25.28
CA ALA A 20 -14.21 5.06 -24.53
C ALA A 20 -13.05 4.38 -23.80
N ASP A 21 -13.27 4.06 -22.53
CA ASP A 21 -12.30 3.24 -21.77
C ASP A 21 -12.23 1.83 -22.37
N THR A 22 -11.05 1.23 -22.31
CA THR A 22 -10.81 -0.15 -22.77
C THR A 22 -10.28 -1.01 -21.62
N VAL A 23 -10.91 -2.16 -21.41
CA VAL A 23 -10.52 -3.14 -20.37
C VAL A 23 -10.17 -4.45 -21.02
N VAL A 24 -8.93 -4.90 -20.85
CA VAL A 24 -8.43 -6.20 -21.31
C VAL A 24 -8.47 -7.18 -20.14
N VAL A 25 -9.14 -8.30 -20.32
CA VAL A 25 -9.38 -9.29 -19.26
C VAL A 25 -8.83 -10.65 -19.70
N ALA A 26 -8.15 -11.35 -18.79
CA ALA A 26 -7.73 -12.73 -19.01
C ALA A 26 -8.96 -13.64 -19.12
N GLY A 27 -8.98 -14.51 -20.12
CA GLY A 27 -10.00 -15.55 -20.29
C GLY A 27 -10.04 -16.49 -19.08
N LYS A 28 -11.20 -17.11 -18.80
CA LYS A 28 -11.27 -18.19 -17.83
C LYS A 28 -10.42 -19.36 -18.35
N SER A 29 -9.44 -19.80 -17.55
CA SER A 29 -8.69 -21.03 -17.80
C SER A 29 -9.65 -22.21 -17.63
N GLY A 30 -10.27 -22.64 -18.73
CA GLY A 30 -11.00 -23.90 -18.81
C GLY A 30 -10.11 -24.91 -19.50
N SER A 31 -10.01 -26.11 -18.97
CA SER A 31 -9.24 -27.27 -19.41
C SER A 31 -8.70 -27.20 -20.86
N GLY A 32 -7.41 -26.94 -21.03
CA GLY A 32 -6.67 -27.31 -22.24
C GLY A 32 -6.43 -26.25 -23.32
N ALA A 33 -6.81 -24.98 -23.15
CA ALA A 33 -6.50 -23.92 -24.12
C ALA A 33 -5.80 -22.74 -23.42
N SER A 34 -4.75 -22.19 -24.04
CA SER A 34 -4.09 -20.94 -23.62
C SER A 34 -5.15 -19.87 -23.42
N GLY A 35 -5.26 -19.36 -22.20
CA GLY A 35 -6.28 -18.37 -21.81
C GLY A 35 -6.27 -17.17 -22.75
N GLY A 36 -7.28 -17.07 -23.62
CA GLY A 36 -7.46 -15.94 -24.53
C GLY A 36 -7.64 -14.65 -23.74
N ARG A 37 -7.26 -13.51 -24.33
CA ARG A 37 -7.59 -12.19 -23.80
C ARG A 37 -8.88 -11.70 -24.43
N ALA A 38 -9.78 -11.13 -23.64
CA ALA A 38 -11.00 -10.48 -24.14
C ALA A 38 -10.91 -8.97 -23.86
N THR A 39 -11.22 -8.18 -24.88
CA THR A 39 -11.20 -6.71 -24.80
C THR A 39 -12.63 -6.20 -24.77
N TYR A 40 -12.92 -5.31 -23.83
CA TYR A 40 -14.20 -4.66 -23.65
C TYR A 40 -14.02 -3.15 -23.73
N ARG A 41 -14.93 -2.48 -24.46
CA ARG A 41 -14.96 -1.02 -24.57
C ARG A 41 -16.23 -0.49 -23.88
N GLY A 42 -16.11 0.67 -23.23
CA GLY A 42 -17.21 1.30 -22.52
C GLY A 42 -16.75 2.45 -21.64
N THR A 43 -17.53 2.79 -20.64
CA THR A 43 -17.19 3.81 -19.63
C THR A 43 -16.99 3.14 -18.29
N ILE A 44 -15.84 3.35 -17.65
CA ILE A 44 -15.59 2.86 -16.30
C ILE A 44 -16.44 3.68 -15.32
N GLU A 45 -17.45 3.04 -14.72
CA GLU A 45 -18.31 3.64 -13.70
C GLU A 45 -17.65 3.58 -12.31
N ASP A 46 -16.97 2.46 -12.01
CA ASP A 46 -16.24 2.28 -10.76
C ASP A 46 -15.04 1.34 -10.95
N TYR A 47 -13.98 1.57 -10.19
CA TYR A 47 -12.79 0.75 -10.17
C TYR A 47 -12.20 0.71 -8.75
N THR A 48 -12.51 -0.35 -8.04
CA THR A 48 -12.09 -0.62 -6.67
C THR A 48 -10.86 -1.51 -6.63
N ILE A 49 -10.46 -1.94 -5.44
CA ILE A 49 -9.36 -2.91 -5.24
C ILE A 49 -9.77 -4.34 -5.63
N ASP A 50 -11.06 -4.64 -5.67
CA ASP A 50 -11.57 -5.99 -5.89
C ASP A 50 -12.25 -6.12 -7.27
N GLU A 51 -12.88 -5.05 -7.77
CA GLU A 51 -13.74 -5.10 -8.96
C GLU A 51 -13.69 -3.82 -9.78
N LEU A 52 -13.79 -3.97 -11.11
CA LEU A 52 -14.03 -2.89 -12.07
C LEU A 52 -15.41 -3.07 -12.67
N THR A 53 -16.25 -2.02 -12.66
CA THR A 53 -17.55 -1.95 -13.31
C THR A 53 -17.46 -1.10 -14.57
N LEU A 54 -17.79 -1.70 -15.72
CA LEU A 54 -17.80 -1.06 -17.05
C LEU A 54 -19.23 -0.99 -17.60
N ALA A 55 -19.70 0.22 -17.93
CA ALA A 55 -20.92 0.44 -18.69
C ALA A 55 -20.64 0.24 -20.19
N LEU A 56 -21.43 -0.59 -20.88
CA LEU A 56 -21.26 -0.91 -22.29
C LEU A 56 -22.03 0.05 -23.19
N PRO A 57 -21.55 0.38 -24.41
CA PRO A 57 -22.22 1.32 -25.33
C PRO A 57 -23.64 0.94 -25.72
N GLY A 58 -23.98 -0.35 -25.73
CA GLY A 58 -25.32 -0.86 -26.06
C GLY A 58 -26.27 -0.97 -24.86
N GLY A 59 -25.90 -0.40 -23.71
CA GLY A 59 -26.59 -0.58 -22.45
C GLY A 59 -26.13 -1.86 -21.72
N GLY A 60 -26.34 -1.88 -20.41
CA GLY A 60 -25.87 -2.95 -19.54
C GLY A 60 -24.53 -2.66 -18.91
N ARG A 61 -24.21 -3.43 -17.87
CA ARG A 61 -23.00 -3.30 -17.06
C ARG A 61 -22.26 -4.62 -17.02
N ARG A 62 -20.94 -4.57 -17.06
CA ARG A 62 -20.07 -5.72 -16.78
C ARG A 62 -19.16 -5.45 -15.60
N ARG A 63 -18.98 -6.48 -14.78
CA ARG A 63 -18.09 -6.46 -13.63
C ARG A 63 -16.95 -7.44 -13.86
N PHE A 64 -15.76 -7.00 -13.53
CA PHE A 64 -14.52 -7.78 -13.68
C PHE A 64 -13.75 -7.77 -12.38
N ALA A 65 -13.46 -8.95 -11.84
CA ALA A 65 -12.54 -9.08 -10.72
C ALA A 65 -11.15 -8.55 -11.12
N VAL A 66 -10.51 -7.78 -10.25
CA VAL A 66 -9.25 -7.07 -10.55
C VAL A 66 -8.14 -8.04 -10.92
N GLU A 67 -8.11 -9.24 -10.32
CA GLU A 67 -7.10 -10.28 -10.61
C GLU A 67 -7.17 -10.78 -12.07
N ARG A 68 -8.29 -10.55 -12.75
CA ARG A 68 -8.47 -10.92 -14.16
C ARG A 68 -8.15 -9.79 -15.12
N ILE A 69 -8.00 -8.57 -14.64
CA ILE A 69 -7.73 -7.41 -15.47
C ILE A 69 -6.24 -7.42 -15.83
N VAL A 70 -5.97 -7.49 -17.13
CA VAL A 70 -4.60 -7.46 -17.68
C VAL A 70 -4.17 -6.03 -17.94
N GLU A 71 -5.10 -5.20 -18.45
CA GLU A 71 -4.81 -3.83 -18.86
C GLU A 71 -6.09 -2.98 -18.80
N VAL A 72 -5.93 -1.73 -18.41
CA VAL A 72 -6.96 -0.70 -18.48
C VAL A 72 -6.40 0.49 -19.23
N GLN A 73 -7.03 0.85 -20.34
CA GLN A 73 -6.72 2.06 -21.09
C GLN A 73 -7.85 3.06 -20.86
N THR A 74 -7.50 4.22 -20.36
CA THR A 74 -8.42 5.34 -20.09
C THR A 74 -7.68 6.65 -20.29
N THR A 75 -8.42 7.73 -20.51
CA THR A 75 -7.83 9.05 -20.63
C THR A 75 -7.53 9.62 -19.25
N TYR A 76 -6.25 9.84 -18.98
CA TYR A 76 -5.79 10.52 -17.78
C TYR A 76 -5.38 11.97 -18.09
N THR A 77 -5.51 12.88 -17.12
CA THR A 77 -4.98 14.23 -17.25
C THR A 77 -3.46 14.21 -17.45
N GLN A 78 -2.92 15.23 -18.13
CA GLN A 78 -1.48 15.34 -18.32
C GLN A 78 -0.72 15.38 -16.98
N SER A 79 -1.29 16.04 -15.97
CA SER A 79 -0.73 16.09 -14.62
C SER A 79 -0.65 14.69 -14.01
N GLN A 80 -1.67 13.85 -14.19
CA GLN A 80 -1.69 12.48 -13.67
C GLN A 80 -0.66 11.59 -14.38
N GLN A 81 -0.56 11.68 -15.71
CA GLN A 81 0.43 10.90 -16.46
C GLN A 81 1.87 11.25 -16.08
N GLN A 82 2.15 12.53 -15.83
CA GLN A 82 3.46 12.98 -15.35
C GLN A 82 3.71 12.51 -13.92
N ALA A 83 2.71 12.57 -13.05
CA ALA A 83 2.80 12.10 -11.68
C ALA A 83 3.10 10.59 -11.59
N GLU A 84 2.47 9.75 -12.44
CA GLU A 84 2.77 8.31 -12.49
C GLU A 84 4.23 8.05 -12.91
N ARG A 85 4.76 8.74 -13.92
CA ARG A 85 6.18 8.61 -14.30
C ARG A 85 7.15 8.96 -13.18
N LEU A 86 6.86 10.04 -12.44
CA LEU A 86 7.67 10.44 -11.28
C LEU A 86 7.54 9.45 -10.12
N TYR A 87 6.34 8.91 -9.90
CA TYR A 87 6.11 7.86 -8.92
C TYR A 87 6.92 6.60 -9.24
N GLU A 88 6.90 6.15 -10.48
CA GLU A 88 7.66 4.99 -10.96
C GLU A 88 9.18 5.18 -10.86
N SER A 89 9.66 6.42 -11.08
CA SER A 89 11.08 6.75 -10.89
C SER A 89 11.49 6.97 -9.43
N GLY A 90 10.53 6.95 -8.49
CA GLY A 90 10.78 7.16 -7.05
C GLY A 90 10.86 8.63 -6.63
N ASP A 91 10.60 9.58 -7.52
CA ASP A 91 10.49 11.00 -7.17
C ASP A 91 9.10 11.31 -6.58
N TYR A 92 8.88 10.78 -5.38
CA TYR A 92 7.61 10.92 -4.67
C TYR A 92 7.27 12.36 -4.30
N ALA A 93 8.29 13.22 -4.13
CA ALA A 93 8.09 14.62 -3.78
C ALA A 93 7.49 15.41 -4.96
N ALA A 94 8.03 15.24 -6.16
CA ALA A 94 7.45 15.83 -7.36
C ALA A 94 6.13 15.17 -7.76
N ALA A 95 6.02 13.84 -7.62
CA ALA A 95 4.81 13.09 -7.93
C ALA A 95 3.59 13.58 -7.13
N VAL A 96 3.72 13.75 -5.81
CA VAL A 96 2.59 14.15 -4.96
C VAL A 96 2.06 15.56 -5.30
N VAL A 97 2.91 16.46 -5.75
CA VAL A 97 2.51 17.81 -6.21
C VAL A 97 1.66 17.71 -7.48
N LEU A 98 2.07 16.87 -8.43
CA LEU A 98 1.32 16.68 -9.67
C LEU A 98 0.03 15.88 -9.46
N TYR A 99 0.03 14.91 -8.53
CA TYR A 99 -1.21 14.24 -8.13
C TYR A 99 -2.22 15.21 -7.51
N GLY A 100 -1.77 16.22 -6.73
CA GLY A 100 -2.65 17.29 -6.24
C GLY A 100 -3.32 18.03 -7.38
N LYS A 101 -2.56 18.47 -8.39
CA LYS A 101 -3.11 19.12 -9.60
C LYS A 101 -4.05 18.21 -10.38
N ALA A 102 -3.71 16.93 -10.51
CA ALA A 102 -4.56 15.95 -11.18
C ALA A 102 -5.88 15.74 -10.43
N LEU A 103 -5.85 15.72 -9.09
CA LEU A 103 -7.04 15.58 -8.25
C LEU A 103 -8.02 16.75 -8.44
N ASP A 104 -7.51 17.98 -8.62
CA ASP A 104 -8.34 19.15 -8.88
C ASP A 104 -8.99 19.14 -10.28
N GLN A 105 -8.35 18.46 -11.25
CA GLN A 105 -8.81 18.34 -12.63
C GLN A 105 -9.72 17.13 -12.89
N GLU A 106 -9.64 16.10 -12.03
CA GLU A 106 -10.37 14.84 -12.23
C GLU A 106 -11.78 14.90 -11.64
N SER A 107 -12.77 14.58 -12.45
CA SER A 107 -14.18 14.56 -12.04
C SER A 107 -14.69 13.14 -11.71
N ARG A 108 -14.07 12.10 -12.28
CA ARG A 108 -14.49 10.70 -12.11
C ARG A 108 -14.14 10.22 -10.71
N ARG A 109 -15.15 9.79 -9.96
CA ARG A 109 -14.99 9.39 -8.55
C ARG A 109 -13.95 8.29 -8.34
N TRP A 110 -13.98 7.25 -9.16
CA TRP A 110 -13.03 6.15 -9.07
C TRP A 110 -11.57 6.59 -9.35
N ALA A 111 -11.38 7.49 -10.32
CA ALA A 111 -10.05 8.00 -10.66
C ALA A 111 -9.51 8.91 -9.54
N ARG A 112 -10.36 9.75 -8.95
CA ARG A 112 -10.00 10.56 -7.77
C ARG A 112 -9.54 9.69 -6.61
N ARG A 113 -10.23 8.57 -6.32
CA ARG A 113 -9.79 7.62 -5.28
C ARG A 113 -8.38 7.10 -5.55
N ARG A 114 -8.10 6.65 -6.78
CA ARG A 114 -6.76 6.16 -7.16
C ARG A 114 -5.69 7.23 -7.04
N ILE A 115 -5.97 8.47 -7.42
CA ILE A 115 -5.05 9.60 -7.21
C ILE A 115 -4.76 9.78 -5.71
N ILE A 116 -5.78 9.78 -4.86
CA ILE A 116 -5.60 9.91 -3.41
C ILE A 116 -4.78 8.74 -2.84
N GLU A 117 -5.03 7.51 -3.26
CA GLU A 117 -4.23 6.34 -2.88
C GLU A 117 -2.75 6.51 -3.25
N ARG A 118 -2.45 7.01 -4.45
CA ARG A 118 -1.08 7.36 -4.89
C ARG A 118 -0.47 8.45 -4.02
N MET A 119 -1.24 9.49 -3.68
CA MET A 119 -0.77 10.54 -2.77
C MET A 119 -0.43 9.99 -1.38
N VAL A 120 -1.27 9.10 -0.83
CA VAL A 120 -0.98 8.43 0.46
C VAL A 120 0.33 7.64 0.39
N ARG A 121 0.54 6.86 -0.69
CA ARG A 121 1.78 6.10 -0.91
C ARG A 121 3.00 7.03 -1.04
N CYS A 122 2.88 8.15 -1.76
CA CYS A 122 3.95 9.17 -1.83
C CYS A 122 4.28 9.74 -0.45
N TYR A 123 3.27 10.19 0.32
CA TYR A 123 3.48 10.72 1.66
C TYR A 123 4.13 9.70 2.60
N ARG A 124 3.72 8.43 2.51
CA ARG A 124 4.33 7.34 3.28
C ARG A 124 5.80 7.15 2.91
N ALA A 125 6.12 7.10 1.62
CA ALA A 125 7.49 6.99 1.12
C ALA A 125 8.38 8.17 1.58
N LEU A 126 7.81 9.39 1.65
CA LEU A 126 8.48 10.60 2.15
C LEU A 126 8.54 10.67 3.69
N GLY A 127 7.87 9.77 4.42
CA GLY A 127 7.75 9.84 5.89
C GLY A 127 6.85 10.95 6.39
N GLN A 128 6.02 11.54 5.52
CA GLN A 128 5.06 12.60 5.84
C GLN A 128 3.73 11.98 6.34
N TYR A 129 3.81 11.20 7.42
CA TYR A 129 2.70 10.39 7.92
C TYR A 129 1.45 11.22 8.30
N ALA A 130 1.62 12.44 8.80
CA ALA A 130 0.48 13.31 9.10
C ALA A 130 -0.33 13.64 7.83
N ARG A 131 0.35 14.06 6.76
CA ARG A 131 -0.30 14.35 5.47
C ARG A 131 -0.87 13.08 4.83
N GLY A 132 -0.14 11.98 4.91
CA GLY A 132 -0.60 10.67 4.42
C GLY A 132 -1.85 10.20 5.15
N GLY A 133 -1.93 10.40 6.46
CA GLY A 133 -3.11 10.09 7.26
C GLY A 133 -4.33 10.91 6.87
N GLU A 134 -4.18 12.23 6.73
CA GLU A 134 -5.29 13.09 6.27
C GLU A 134 -5.78 12.68 4.88
N ALA A 135 -4.86 12.42 3.94
CA ALA A 135 -5.23 11.94 2.60
C ALA A 135 -5.96 10.57 2.67
N PHE A 136 -5.50 9.63 3.50
CA PHE A 136 -6.19 8.35 3.70
C PHE A 136 -7.60 8.54 4.26
N LEU A 137 -7.80 9.46 5.19
CA LEU A 137 -9.12 9.74 5.76
C LEU A 137 -10.10 10.35 4.76
N LEU A 138 -9.64 10.97 3.67
CA LEU A 138 -10.50 11.38 2.57
C LEU A 138 -11.11 10.17 1.86
N LEU A 139 -10.34 9.09 1.65
CA LEU A 139 -10.86 7.83 1.08
C LEU A 139 -11.94 7.22 1.97
N ALA A 140 -11.72 7.23 3.29
CA ALA A 140 -12.64 6.64 4.24
C ALA A 140 -13.98 7.41 4.35
N ARG A 141 -13.97 8.73 4.12
CA ARG A 141 -15.17 9.58 4.14
C ARG A 141 -16.02 9.48 2.86
N ASP A 142 -15.43 9.08 1.75
CA ASP A 142 -16.11 9.03 0.44
C ASP A 142 -17.16 7.90 0.35
N GLY A 143 -17.40 7.16 1.45
CA GLY A 143 -18.41 6.09 1.52
C GLY A 143 -18.10 4.91 0.60
N SER A 144 -16.88 4.77 0.13
CA SER A 144 -16.45 3.61 -0.64
C SER A 144 -16.47 2.37 0.25
N THR A 145 -17.14 1.33 -0.20
CA THR A 145 -17.15 0.03 0.48
C THR A 145 -15.83 -0.72 0.34
N SER A 146 -14.95 -0.26 -0.55
CA SER A 146 -13.68 -0.91 -0.86
C SER A 146 -12.53 0.09 -0.79
N ILE A 147 -11.95 0.23 0.41
CA ILE A 147 -10.77 1.06 0.69
C ILE A 147 -9.54 0.17 0.67
N ASP A 148 -8.46 0.61 0.01
CA ASP A 148 -7.18 -0.09 0.08
C ASP A 148 -6.45 0.21 1.40
N PHE A 149 -6.72 -0.62 2.41
CA PHE A 149 -6.03 -0.51 3.70
C PHE A 149 -4.52 -0.78 3.61
N ALA A 150 -4.02 -1.37 2.53
CA ALA A 150 -2.59 -1.58 2.33
C ALA A 150 -1.83 -0.25 2.13
N CYS A 151 -2.49 0.79 1.65
CA CYS A 151 -1.87 2.12 1.56
C CYS A 151 -1.88 2.88 2.89
N MET A 152 -2.64 2.45 3.92
CA MET A 152 -2.73 3.14 5.20
C MET A 152 -1.34 3.39 5.81
N PRO A 153 -0.99 4.64 6.16
CA PRO A 153 0.34 4.99 6.63
C PRO A 153 0.52 4.68 8.13
N LEU A 154 0.45 3.40 8.49
CA LEU A 154 0.65 2.91 9.85
C LEU A 154 2.13 2.99 10.26
N ALA A 155 2.38 3.15 11.56
CA ALA A 155 3.71 3.01 12.13
C ALA A 155 4.03 1.51 12.33
N TRP A 156 5.10 1.03 11.73
CA TRP A 156 5.57 -0.36 11.90
C TRP A 156 6.84 -0.46 12.75
N THR A 157 7.44 0.67 13.08
CA THR A 157 8.69 0.77 13.84
C THR A 157 8.43 1.48 15.17
N PRO A 158 9.30 1.31 16.18
CA PRO A 158 9.14 1.94 17.50
C PRO A 158 9.46 3.44 17.50
N GLN A 159 9.70 4.05 16.34
CA GLN A 159 10.07 5.47 16.24
C GLN A 159 8.98 6.37 16.81
N ALA A 160 9.37 7.34 17.65
CA ALA A 160 8.44 8.34 18.16
C ALA A 160 7.95 9.26 17.02
N PRO A 161 6.64 9.62 17.02
CA PRO A 161 6.09 10.54 16.04
C PRO A 161 6.62 11.97 16.25
N SER A 162 6.74 12.73 15.15
CA SER A 162 6.95 14.19 15.24
C SER A 162 5.80 14.88 15.98
N ALA A 163 6.01 16.10 16.48
CA ALA A 163 4.97 16.86 17.20
C ALA A 163 3.68 17.03 16.36
N ASP A 164 3.83 17.29 15.05
CA ASP A 164 2.68 17.44 14.14
C ASP A 164 1.92 16.12 13.97
N LEU A 165 2.65 15.02 13.77
CA LEU A 165 2.05 13.69 13.68
C LEU A 165 1.39 13.27 14.99
N GLN A 166 2.00 13.60 16.12
CA GLN A 166 1.41 13.31 17.43
C GLN A 166 0.09 14.08 17.63
N ARG A 167 0.01 15.35 17.24
CA ARG A 167 -1.23 16.13 17.28
C ARG A 167 -2.29 15.55 16.36
N ALA A 168 -1.94 15.23 15.13
CA ALA A 168 -2.86 14.60 14.18
C ALA A 168 -3.38 13.25 14.73
N ALA A 169 -2.49 12.40 15.23
CA ALA A 169 -2.83 11.10 15.79
C ALA A 169 -3.75 11.20 17.04
N GLN A 170 -3.58 12.24 17.85
CA GLN A 170 -4.49 12.52 18.98
C GLN A 170 -5.90 12.87 18.50
N ASN A 171 -6.05 13.59 17.40
CA ASN A 171 -7.35 13.88 16.81
C ASN A 171 -7.97 12.64 16.15
N TRP A 172 -7.16 11.82 15.47
CA TRP A 172 -7.66 10.62 14.81
C TRP A 172 -8.16 9.55 15.78
N ILE A 173 -7.46 9.34 16.91
CA ILE A 173 -7.79 8.29 17.88
C ILE A 173 -9.15 8.53 18.58
N THR A 174 -9.67 9.74 18.55
CA THR A 174 -10.97 10.11 19.14
C THR A 174 -12.15 10.00 18.18
N ARG A 175 -11.89 9.61 16.92
CA ARG A 175 -12.91 9.51 15.87
C ARG A 175 -13.61 8.15 15.89
N ASP A 176 -14.51 7.96 16.85
CA ASP A 176 -15.26 6.71 17.03
C ASP A 176 -16.17 6.36 15.85
N ASP A 177 -16.58 7.36 15.07
CA ASP A 177 -17.33 7.23 13.82
C ASP A 177 -16.52 6.56 12.69
N LEU A 178 -15.18 6.51 12.82
CA LEU A 178 -14.29 6.08 11.74
C LEU A 178 -13.18 5.14 12.26
N PRO A 179 -13.42 3.81 12.34
CA PRO A 179 -12.46 2.84 12.88
C PRO A 179 -11.06 2.91 12.27
N GLY A 180 -10.95 3.24 10.97
CA GLY A 180 -9.66 3.47 10.30
C GLY A 180 -8.89 4.66 10.88
N ALA A 181 -9.56 5.75 11.26
CA ALA A 181 -8.92 6.88 11.92
C ALA A 181 -8.40 6.49 13.32
N VAL A 182 -9.20 5.76 14.08
CA VAL A 182 -8.81 5.26 15.41
C VAL A 182 -7.57 4.37 15.31
N LEU A 183 -7.55 3.43 14.34
CA LEU A 183 -6.39 2.57 14.08
C LEU A 183 -5.14 3.39 13.74
N LEU A 184 -5.28 4.36 12.83
CA LEU A 184 -4.17 5.23 12.42
C LEU A 184 -3.61 6.02 13.61
N GLY A 185 -4.49 6.65 14.40
CA GLY A 185 -4.10 7.40 15.60
C GLY A 185 -3.43 6.51 16.65
N ALA A 186 -4.01 5.35 16.97
CA ALA A 186 -3.46 4.40 17.92
C ALA A 186 -2.09 3.86 17.48
N SER A 187 -1.93 3.57 16.20
CA SER A 187 -0.66 3.11 15.63
C SER A 187 0.50 4.09 15.90
N HIS A 188 0.31 5.39 15.68
CA HIS A 188 1.34 6.39 15.88
C HIS A 188 1.52 6.78 17.37
N LEU A 189 0.48 6.65 18.19
CA LEU A 189 0.56 6.97 19.62
C LEU A 189 1.11 5.83 20.48
N LEU A 190 1.29 4.63 19.91
CA LEU A 190 1.72 3.46 20.66
C LEU A 190 3.08 3.64 21.35
N SER A 191 4.00 4.41 20.78
CA SER A 191 5.32 4.68 21.34
C SER A 191 5.34 5.79 22.40
N VAL A 192 4.34 6.71 22.42
CA VAL A 192 4.33 7.90 23.30
C VAL A 192 3.14 7.96 24.25
N ARG A 193 2.03 7.29 23.93
CA ARG A 193 0.81 7.21 24.74
C ARG A 193 0.26 5.78 24.80
N ARG A 194 1.15 4.85 25.12
CA ARG A 194 0.88 3.40 25.10
C ARG A 194 -0.43 2.97 25.75
N PRO A 195 -0.80 3.41 26.99
CA PRO A 195 -2.04 2.95 27.62
C PRO A 195 -3.29 3.26 26.79
N VAL A 196 -3.40 4.49 26.28
CA VAL A 196 -4.54 4.92 25.46
C VAL A 196 -4.57 4.15 24.14
N ALA A 197 -3.42 4.05 23.45
CA ALA A 197 -3.31 3.32 22.18
C ALA A 197 -3.69 1.84 22.34
N MET A 198 -3.21 1.17 23.39
CA MET A 198 -3.51 -0.24 23.68
C MET A 198 -5.00 -0.51 23.89
N VAL A 199 -5.70 0.35 24.61
CA VAL A 199 -7.16 0.22 24.83
C VAL A 199 -7.88 0.27 23.48
N ARG A 200 -7.54 1.25 22.65
CA ARG A 200 -8.18 1.43 21.32
C ARG A 200 -7.85 0.28 20.36
N LEU A 201 -6.60 -0.18 20.32
CA LEU A 201 -6.20 -1.31 19.49
C LEU A 201 -6.88 -2.62 19.92
N LYS A 202 -6.99 -2.89 21.23
CA LYS A 202 -7.72 -4.07 21.73
C LYS A 202 -9.20 -4.03 21.34
N TYR A 203 -9.84 -2.87 21.45
CA TYR A 203 -11.21 -2.71 21.00
C TYR A 203 -11.38 -3.00 19.51
N LEU A 204 -10.52 -2.42 18.66
CA LEU A 204 -10.56 -2.63 17.20
C LEU A 204 -10.25 -4.09 16.83
N ALA A 205 -9.29 -4.72 17.50
CA ALA A 205 -8.93 -6.12 17.24
C ALA A 205 -10.08 -7.09 17.56
N ALA A 206 -10.91 -6.76 18.57
CA ALA A 206 -12.06 -7.56 18.95
C ALA A 206 -13.33 -7.28 18.12
N ALA A 207 -13.35 -6.22 17.30
CA ALA A 207 -14.55 -5.75 16.60
C ALA A 207 -14.95 -6.59 15.38
N GLY A 208 -14.22 -7.65 15.03
CA GLY A 208 -14.52 -8.54 13.91
C GLY A 208 -13.28 -9.09 13.23
N ASP A 209 -13.38 -9.44 11.94
CA ASP A 209 -12.32 -10.07 11.17
C ASP A 209 -11.94 -9.28 9.89
N GLY A 210 -12.32 -8.03 9.84
CA GLY A 210 -12.01 -7.13 8.72
C GLY A 210 -10.57 -6.60 8.73
N PRO A 211 -10.18 -5.84 7.69
CA PRO A 211 -8.84 -5.28 7.57
C PRO A 211 -8.40 -4.46 8.78
N VAL A 212 -9.29 -3.64 9.34
CA VAL A 212 -9.00 -2.81 10.52
C VAL A 212 -8.68 -3.66 11.74
N SER A 213 -9.47 -4.72 12.00
CA SER A 213 -9.27 -5.62 13.13
C SER A 213 -7.94 -6.39 13.01
N ARG A 214 -7.64 -6.94 11.83
CA ARG A 214 -6.39 -7.66 11.58
C ARG A 214 -5.15 -6.76 11.71
N LEU A 215 -5.23 -5.53 11.19
CA LEU A 215 -4.14 -4.56 11.33
C LEU A 215 -3.99 -4.07 12.79
N ALA A 216 -5.10 -3.90 13.51
CA ALA A 216 -5.06 -3.57 14.95
C ALA A 216 -4.39 -4.68 15.75
N GLN A 217 -4.69 -5.96 15.44
CA GLN A 217 -4.01 -7.10 16.06
C GLN A 217 -2.50 -7.07 15.79
N ALA A 218 -2.07 -6.77 14.56
CA ALA A 218 -0.65 -6.65 14.23
C ALA A 218 0.02 -5.48 14.99
N GLN A 219 -0.69 -4.38 15.23
CA GLN A 219 -0.19 -3.28 16.06
C GLN A 219 -0.07 -3.66 17.54
N LEU A 220 -0.94 -4.54 18.06
CA LEU A 220 -0.79 -5.12 19.40
C LEU A 220 0.47 -5.97 19.51
N TRP A 221 0.77 -6.80 18.50
CA TRP A 221 2.02 -7.58 18.47
C TRP A 221 3.27 -6.69 18.52
N ARG A 222 3.24 -5.53 17.85
CA ARG A 222 4.31 -4.54 17.94
C ARG A 222 4.53 -4.01 19.35
N ALA A 223 3.43 -3.89 20.13
CA ALA A 223 3.52 -3.48 21.52
C ALA A 223 4.12 -4.54 22.45
N GLU A 224 4.10 -5.81 22.04
CA GLU A 224 4.52 -6.98 22.81
C GLU A 224 5.85 -7.55 22.34
N GLU A 225 6.69 -6.75 21.69
CA GLU A 225 8.01 -7.17 21.24
C GLU A 225 8.85 -7.73 22.39
N GLY A 226 9.43 -8.92 22.19
CA GLY A 226 10.31 -9.59 23.15
C GLY A 226 9.63 -10.42 24.25
N VAL A 227 8.29 -10.39 24.37
CA VAL A 227 7.54 -11.14 25.39
C VAL A 227 6.92 -12.43 24.83
N ALA A 228 6.65 -12.50 23.53
CA ALA A 228 5.97 -13.62 22.89
C ALA A 228 6.75 -14.93 22.96
N SER A 229 6.10 -16.05 23.30
CA SER A 229 6.66 -17.41 23.22
C SER A 229 6.85 -17.87 21.78
N ASP A 230 7.53 -18.99 21.58
CA ASP A 230 7.74 -19.55 20.24
C ASP A 230 6.43 -20.04 19.62
N GLU A 231 5.51 -20.58 20.43
CA GLU A 231 4.16 -20.96 20.01
C GLU A 231 3.34 -19.73 19.58
N GLU A 232 3.42 -18.62 20.34
CA GLU A 232 2.75 -17.36 19.96
C GLU A 232 3.33 -16.78 18.66
N LEU A 233 4.65 -16.85 18.45
CA LEU A 233 5.27 -16.40 17.19
C LEU A 233 4.84 -17.26 16.00
N ALA A 234 4.68 -18.58 16.18
CA ALA A 234 4.13 -19.46 15.14
C ALA A 234 2.65 -19.15 14.85
N ALA A 235 1.86 -18.92 15.90
CA ALA A 235 0.46 -18.51 15.74
C ALA A 235 0.32 -17.16 15.03
N ARG A 236 1.20 -16.19 15.32
CA ARG A 236 1.24 -14.90 14.61
C ARG A 236 1.56 -15.07 13.13
N GLU A 237 2.51 -15.96 12.78
CA GLU A 237 2.82 -16.25 11.38
C GLU A 237 1.61 -16.83 10.64
N THR A 238 0.94 -17.82 11.22
CA THR A 238 -0.30 -18.40 10.66
C THR A 238 -1.39 -17.33 10.48
N ALA A 239 -1.56 -16.44 11.47
CA ALA A 239 -2.51 -15.35 11.40
C ALA A 239 -2.17 -14.35 10.27
N ILE A 240 -0.88 -14.05 10.04
CA ILE A 240 -0.42 -13.21 8.93
C ILE A 240 -0.73 -13.89 7.59
N GLU A 241 -0.49 -15.19 7.46
CA GLU A 241 -0.77 -15.95 6.23
C GLU A 241 -2.27 -16.02 5.91
N ALA A 242 -3.12 -15.93 6.90
CA ALA A 242 -4.58 -15.84 6.73
C ALA A 242 -5.06 -14.42 6.36
N MET A 243 -4.21 -13.38 6.43
CA MET A 243 -4.58 -12.02 5.99
C MET A 243 -4.60 -11.93 4.46
N PRO A 244 -5.37 -10.99 3.87
CA PRO A 244 -5.18 -10.59 2.48
C PRO A 244 -3.70 -10.26 2.21
N GLU A 245 -3.16 -10.74 1.10
CA GLU A 245 -1.72 -10.67 0.79
C GLU A 245 -1.16 -9.25 0.92
N ARG A 246 -1.88 -8.27 0.40
CA ARG A 246 -1.52 -6.84 0.43
C ARG A 246 -1.39 -6.22 1.83
N LEU A 247 -1.95 -6.85 2.87
CA LEU A 247 -1.87 -6.36 4.26
C LEU A 247 -0.70 -6.95 5.06
N ARG A 248 0.02 -7.94 4.53
CA ARG A 248 0.99 -8.75 5.28
C ARG A 248 2.34 -8.07 5.54
N GLY A 249 2.72 -7.05 4.74
CA GLY A 249 4.06 -6.45 4.79
C GLY A 249 4.46 -5.93 6.18
N GLY A 250 3.64 -5.07 6.77
CA GLY A 250 3.88 -4.56 8.12
C GLY A 250 3.86 -5.64 9.20
N PRO A 251 2.86 -6.54 9.24
CA PRO A 251 2.82 -7.69 10.14
C PRO A 251 4.07 -8.59 10.06
N TYR A 252 4.58 -8.89 8.86
CA TYR A 252 5.85 -9.64 8.73
C TYR A 252 7.05 -8.89 9.28
N TYR A 253 7.09 -7.56 9.12
CA TYR A 253 8.14 -6.75 9.71
C TYR A 253 8.11 -6.87 11.25
N VAL A 254 6.95 -6.75 11.87
CA VAL A 254 6.76 -6.91 13.33
C VAL A 254 7.12 -8.32 13.80
N LEU A 255 6.74 -9.36 13.05
CA LEU A 255 7.12 -10.75 13.36
C LEU A 255 8.64 -10.92 13.35
N GLY A 256 9.33 -10.32 12.38
CA GLY A 256 10.79 -10.31 12.31
C GLY A 256 11.43 -9.66 13.54
N GLN A 257 10.92 -8.52 13.99
CA GLN A 257 11.37 -7.82 15.20
C GLN A 257 11.20 -8.72 16.45
N ALA A 258 10.04 -9.33 16.60
CA ALA A 258 9.76 -10.22 17.74
C ALA A 258 10.68 -11.46 17.74
N ARG A 259 10.94 -12.06 16.57
CA ARG A 259 11.88 -13.18 16.42
C ARG A 259 13.31 -12.79 16.75
N ALA A 260 13.74 -11.60 16.30
CA ALA A 260 15.08 -11.08 16.58
C ALA A 260 15.28 -10.82 18.09
N ALA A 261 14.26 -10.27 18.76
CA ALA A 261 14.27 -10.04 20.21
C ALA A 261 14.45 -11.35 21.01
N ARG A 262 13.95 -12.46 20.49
CA ARG A 262 14.13 -13.82 21.04
C ARG A 262 15.46 -14.47 20.66
N GLY A 263 16.28 -13.83 19.83
CA GLY A 263 17.53 -14.38 19.32
C GLY A 263 17.40 -15.28 18.09
N HIS A 264 16.20 -15.49 17.55
CA HIS A 264 15.95 -16.30 16.34
C HIS A 264 16.31 -15.52 15.06
N ARG A 265 17.59 -15.11 14.93
CA ARG A 265 18.06 -14.18 13.89
C ARG A 265 17.79 -14.66 12.47
N GLU A 266 17.96 -15.95 12.19
CA GLU A 266 17.70 -16.50 10.86
C GLU A 266 16.21 -16.43 10.48
N ARG A 267 15.31 -16.85 11.40
CA ARG A 267 13.87 -16.75 11.22
C ARG A 267 13.40 -15.30 11.15
N ALA A 268 14.07 -14.39 11.87
CA ALA A 268 13.81 -12.95 11.78
C ALA A 268 14.14 -12.41 10.38
N ALA A 269 15.34 -12.75 9.87
CA ALA A 269 15.75 -12.33 8.53
C ALA A 269 14.80 -12.85 7.44
N LEU A 270 14.35 -14.10 7.53
CA LEU A 270 13.34 -14.66 6.61
C LEU A 270 12.01 -13.89 6.66
N ALA A 271 11.54 -13.49 7.84
CA ALA A 271 10.32 -12.71 7.98
C ALA A 271 10.50 -11.30 7.35
N TRP A 272 11.62 -10.64 7.61
CA TRP A 272 11.91 -9.33 7.04
C TRP A 272 12.07 -9.37 5.52
N LEU A 273 12.73 -10.39 4.95
CA LEU A 273 12.91 -10.52 3.50
C LEU A 273 11.60 -10.71 2.73
N ARG A 274 10.53 -11.23 3.37
CA ARG A 274 9.20 -11.25 2.76
C ARG A 274 8.68 -9.85 2.43
N VAL A 275 9.10 -8.82 3.18
CA VAL A 275 8.64 -7.44 2.95
C VAL A 275 9.11 -6.89 1.60
N PRO A 276 10.40 -6.79 1.28
CA PRO A 276 10.84 -6.26 -0.02
C PRO A 276 10.54 -7.18 -1.20
N ILE A 277 10.42 -8.49 -0.97
CA ILE A 277 10.22 -9.47 -2.05
C ILE A 277 8.74 -9.58 -2.45
N LEU A 278 7.83 -9.62 -1.48
CA LEU A 278 6.42 -9.90 -1.71
C LEU A 278 5.50 -8.69 -1.44
N HIS A 279 5.95 -7.71 -0.67
CA HIS A 279 5.14 -6.60 -0.15
C HIS A 279 5.84 -5.24 -0.29
N GLY A 280 6.59 -5.05 -1.37
CA GLY A 280 7.45 -3.87 -1.60
C GLY A 280 6.73 -2.52 -1.82
N ASP A 281 5.42 -2.47 -1.68
CA ASP A 281 4.58 -1.25 -1.85
C ASP A 281 4.89 -0.13 -0.85
N ASP A 282 5.64 -0.42 0.23
CA ASP A 282 6.17 0.55 1.16
C ASP A 282 7.71 0.60 1.07
N PRO A 283 8.28 1.51 0.27
CA PRO A 283 9.73 1.57 0.07
C PRO A 283 10.53 1.82 1.35
N ARG A 284 9.94 2.55 2.32
CA ARG A 284 10.61 2.79 3.60
C ARG A 284 10.67 1.54 4.45
N LEU A 285 9.55 0.83 4.55
CA LEU A 285 9.48 -0.42 5.30
C LEU A 285 10.35 -1.50 4.65
N ALA A 286 10.33 -1.60 3.32
CA ALA A 286 11.16 -2.53 2.57
C ALA A 286 12.67 -2.25 2.77
N ALA A 287 13.08 -0.97 2.74
CA ALA A 287 14.45 -0.57 3.02
C ALA A 287 14.89 -0.94 4.44
N MET A 288 14.02 -0.72 5.44
CA MET A 288 14.31 -1.10 6.82
C MET A 288 14.39 -2.62 6.99
N ALA A 289 13.48 -3.35 6.36
CA ALA A 289 13.47 -4.81 6.41
C ALA A 289 14.74 -5.42 5.80
N LEU A 290 15.22 -4.90 4.66
CA LEU A 290 16.51 -5.30 4.09
C LEU A 290 17.70 -4.99 5.01
N PHE A 291 17.68 -3.82 5.65
CA PHE A 291 18.73 -3.46 6.61
C PHE A 291 18.75 -4.40 7.80
N ASP A 292 17.58 -4.65 8.41
CA ASP A 292 17.47 -5.51 9.59
C ASP A 292 17.83 -6.96 9.26
N ALA A 293 17.44 -7.46 8.08
CA ALA A 293 17.82 -8.78 7.58
C ALA A 293 19.35 -8.87 7.38
N GLY A 294 19.97 -7.88 6.72
CA GLY A 294 21.41 -7.81 6.54
C GLY A 294 22.17 -7.76 7.88
N HIS A 295 21.66 -7.00 8.84
CA HIS A 295 22.23 -6.94 10.18
C HIS A 295 22.08 -8.26 10.95
N ALA A 296 20.97 -8.97 10.79
CA ALA A 296 20.80 -10.30 11.39
C ALA A 296 21.81 -11.31 10.80
N MET A 297 22.03 -11.31 9.48
CA MET A 297 23.05 -12.15 8.83
C MET A 297 24.47 -11.81 9.32
N GLU A 298 24.75 -10.53 9.48
CA GLU A 298 26.02 -10.07 10.06
C GLU A 298 26.25 -10.64 11.48
N LYS A 299 25.22 -10.60 12.33
CA LYS A 299 25.28 -11.16 13.70
C LYS A 299 25.37 -12.68 13.72
N LEU A 300 25.02 -13.37 12.65
CA LEU A 300 25.20 -14.82 12.45
C LEU A 300 26.58 -15.18 11.87
N GLY A 301 27.44 -14.20 11.56
CA GLY A 301 28.73 -14.43 10.90
C GLY A 301 28.60 -14.69 9.39
N ARG A 302 27.40 -14.53 8.81
CA ARG A 302 27.12 -14.72 7.37
C ARG A 302 27.43 -13.43 6.61
N ALA A 303 28.72 -13.11 6.46
CA ALA A 303 29.16 -11.82 5.93
C ALA A 303 28.73 -11.60 4.47
N GLU A 304 28.78 -12.62 3.63
CA GLU A 304 28.42 -12.50 2.21
C GLU A 304 26.93 -12.25 2.01
N GLU A 305 26.07 -12.99 2.73
CA GLU A 305 24.62 -12.76 2.67
C GLU A 305 24.24 -11.36 3.19
N SER A 306 24.89 -10.89 4.27
CA SER A 306 24.71 -9.53 4.76
C SER A 306 25.08 -8.49 3.70
N LYS A 307 26.22 -8.70 2.99
CA LYS A 307 26.71 -7.82 1.92
C LYS A 307 25.72 -7.75 0.73
N ILE A 308 25.15 -8.89 0.36
CA ILE A 308 24.12 -8.95 -0.70
C ILE A 308 22.92 -8.09 -0.30
N MET A 309 22.38 -8.24 0.90
CA MET A 309 21.21 -7.49 1.38
C MET A 309 21.49 -5.98 1.46
N TYR A 310 22.66 -5.58 1.97
CA TYR A 310 23.05 -4.17 2.00
C TYR A 310 23.25 -3.59 0.60
N SER A 311 23.80 -4.36 -0.34
CA SER A 311 23.97 -3.95 -1.73
C SER A 311 22.62 -3.74 -2.41
N GLU A 312 21.69 -4.67 -2.22
CA GLU A 312 20.32 -4.55 -2.73
C GLU A 312 19.60 -3.32 -2.15
N LEU A 313 19.73 -3.10 -0.82
CA LEU A 313 19.18 -1.92 -0.16
C LEU A 313 19.71 -0.61 -0.77
N ILE A 314 21.03 -0.51 -0.98
CA ILE A 314 21.67 0.68 -1.52
C ILE A 314 21.23 0.92 -2.98
N GLN A 315 21.06 -0.14 -3.76
CA GLN A 315 20.68 -0.07 -5.16
C GLN A 315 19.19 0.29 -5.33
N LYS A 316 18.29 -0.40 -4.61
CA LYS A 316 16.85 -0.22 -4.77
C LYS A 316 16.28 0.98 -4.02
N TYR A 317 16.89 1.35 -2.89
CA TYR A 317 16.41 2.41 -2.00
C TYR A 317 17.51 3.42 -1.64
N PRO A 318 18.18 4.06 -2.63
CA PRO A 318 19.40 4.85 -2.42
C PRO A 318 19.21 6.05 -1.47
N HIS A 319 17.98 6.57 -1.38
CA HIS A 319 17.62 7.73 -0.56
C HIS A 319 17.10 7.36 0.84
N ALA A 320 16.93 6.07 1.15
CA ALA A 320 16.51 5.64 2.48
C ALA A 320 17.63 5.88 3.51
N THR A 321 17.26 6.32 4.71
CA THR A 321 18.21 6.47 5.84
C THR A 321 18.97 5.16 6.10
N ALA A 322 18.30 4.02 6.01
CA ALA A 322 18.87 2.69 6.14
C ALA A 322 20.00 2.42 5.11
N ALA A 323 19.89 2.95 3.87
CA ALA A 323 20.95 2.79 2.86
C ALA A 323 22.23 3.54 3.24
N GLY A 324 22.13 4.70 3.89
CA GLY A 324 23.28 5.42 4.43
C GLY A 324 24.01 4.62 5.51
N GLU A 325 23.28 3.97 6.40
CA GLU A 325 23.84 3.11 7.43
C GLU A 325 24.48 1.84 6.83
N ALA A 326 23.81 1.22 5.84
CA ALA A 326 24.35 0.06 5.13
C ALA A 326 25.70 0.37 4.46
N ARG A 327 25.84 1.54 3.80
CA ARG A 327 27.13 1.97 3.21
C ARG A 327 28.23 2.08 4.26
N ARG A 328 27.94 2.68 5.42
CA ARG A 328 28.93 2.79 6.51
C ARG A 328 29.39 1.42 7.00
N ARG A 329 28.48 0.47 7.18
CA ARG A 329 28.80 -0.90 7.64
C ARG A 329 29.64 -1.67 6.63
N MET A 330 29.33 -1.55 5.34
CA MET A 330 30.13 -2.19 4.29
C MET A 330 31.56 -1.64 4.26
N GLN A 331 31.76 -0.31 4.36
CA GLN A 331 33.09 0.32 4.39
C GLN A 331 33.91 -0.04 5.62
N GLN A 332 33.29 -0.30 6.77
CA GLN A 332 33.98 -0.70 7.99
C GLN A 332 34.57 -2.13 7.95
N LYS A 333 33.96 -3.00 7.12
CA LYS A 333 34.40 -4.40 6.96
C LYS A 333 35.52 -4.57 5.93
N ASP A 334 35.67 -3.62 5.02
CA ASP A 334 36.75 -3.63 4.01
C ASP A 334 38.07 -3.04 4.56
N ARG A 335 38.10 -2.59 5.83
CA ARG A 335 39.27 -2.12 6.57
C ARG A 335 39.77 -3.15 7.58
#